data_e1cc6babb6f08615a5333f569459fa72
#
_entry.id   e1cc6babb6f08615a5333f569459fa72
#
_cell.length_a   1.000
_cell.length_b   1.000
_cell.length_c   1.000
_cell.angle_alpha   90.00
_cell.angle_beta   90.00
_cell.angle_gamma   90.00
#
_symmetry.space_group_name_H-M   'P 1'
#
loop_
_entity.id
_entity.type
_entity.pdbx_description
1 polymer ?
#
loop_
_entity_poly.entity_id
_entity_poly.type
_entity_poly.pdbx_seq_one_letter_code
_entity_poly.pdbx_strand_id
1 'polypeptide(L)'
;MNLKRIVPKLDPYATFKCNVPNLSTSLFFVVNDIPYPAPDCSRALLPEGAIVCSLAQAGEEHPELLEKYYNRAASNDRDFRTGHDGVTLLNTMLAQDGMFVYLPAGTKLKAPVQIVNVASARIDMMSVRRVLVVAEEGAKGAVLLCDHAEGEQRSLTTQVVEVFAERNAEVNIYSVEETTALNTRYSTIYAEQAEGSRVNYDGVALTCGTSRNRLDVRLRGEGARTELYGAVIADGEQRVDNNILVEHLSPKCTSDMLYKYVLDGQSNGAFAGKVYVAPGAQQTASEQTNANICVTPTARAFSQPMLEIYADDVKCNHGSTIGKLDEGALFYMRQRGISEAEARLMLQHAFINDVLRHVDIEHLHDRLSHLVDLRFRKELGQGCHGCKGCAKK
;
A
#
# COMPACT_ATOMS: atom_id res chain seq x y z
N MET A 1 24.23 10.16 -16.52
CA MET A 1 24.32 10.61 -15.11
C MET A 1 24.70 9.40 -14.29
N ASN A 2 25.89 9.35 -13.68
CA ASN A 2 26.27 8.21 -12.84
C ASN A 2 25.66 8.42 -11.44
N LEU A 3 24.53 7.80 -11.19
CA LEU A 3 23.93 7.75 -9.86
C LEU A 3 24.71 6.76 -9.02
N LYS A 4 25.36 7.24 -7.95
CA LYS A 4 26.04 6.36 -7.00
C LYS A 4 25.00 5.74 -6.08
N ARG A 5 24.91 4.42 -6.07
CA ARG A 5 24.12 3.69 -5.10
C ARG A 5 24.81 3.73 -3.73
N ILE A 6 24.01 3.90 -2.67
CA ILE A 6 24.47 3.79 -1.29
C ILE A 6 24.27 2.34 -0.87
N VAL A 7 25.36 1.56 -0.91
CA VAL A 7 25.36 0.15 -0.53
C VAL A 7 25.71 0.04 0.95
N PRO A 8 24.76 -0.28 1.84
CA PRO A 8 25.06 -0.50 3.23
C PRO A 8 25.86 -1.80 3.40
N LYS A 9 26.90 -1.75 4.27
CA LYS A 9 27.67 -2.94 4.65
C LYS A 9 26.98 -3.67 5.81
N LEU A 10 25.86 -4.30 5.52
CA LEU A 10 25.09 -5.08 6.49
C LEU A 10 24.45 -6.28 5.81
N ASP A 11 24.13 -7.31 6.59
CA ASP A 11 23.25 -8.38 6.18
C ASP A 11 21.82 -8.01 6.62
N PRO A 12 20.88 -7.70 5.69
CA PRO A 12 19.54 -7.29 6.07
C PRO A 12 18.78 -8.41 6.77
N TYR A 13 18.99 -9.67 6.41
CA TYR A 13 18.31 -10.81 7.03
C TYR A 13 18.73 -11.05 8.49
N ALA A 14 19.96 -10.69 8.84
CA ALA A 14 20.45 -10.74 10.23
C ALA A 14 20.08 -9.46 11.02
N THR A 15 20.01 -8.31 10.33
CA THR A 15 19.88 -7.00 10.98
C THR A 15 18.41 -6.61 11.20
N PHE A 16 17.56 -6.82 10.19
CA PHE A 16 16.17 -6.40 10.25
C PHE A 16 15.25 -7.59 10.53
N LYS A 17 14.35 -7.41 11.47
CA LYS A 17 13.34 -8.41 11.83
C LYS A 17 11.95 -7.85 11.53
N CYS A 18 11.58 -7.86 10.26
CA CYS A 18 10.23 -7.54 9.83
C CYS A 18 9.47 -8.84 9.57
N ASN A 19 8.95 -9.45 10.62
CA ASN A 19 8.15 -10.67 10.54
C ASN A 19 6.77 -10.47 11.16
N VAL A 20 5.81 -11.14 10.57
CA VAL A 20 4.46 -11.28 11.12
C VAL A 20 4.46 -12.55 11.99
N PRO A 21 4.19 -12.46 13.31
CA PRO A 21 4.16 -13.64 14.17
C PRO A 21 3.18 -14.69 13.62
N ASN A 22 3.61 -15.96 13.64
CA ASN A 22 2.84 -17.11 13.17
C ASN A 22 2.45 -17.12 11.68
N LEU A 23 2.94 -16.15 10.88
CA LEU A 23 2.76 -16.13 9.43
C LEU A 23 4.08 -16.44 8.75
N SER A 24 4.12 -17.51 7.98
CA SER A 24 5.24 -17.78 7.08
C SER A 24 5.13 -16.89 5.85
N THR A 25 6.20 -16.19 5.50
CA THR A 25 6.26 -15.35 4.29
C THR A 25 7.52 -15.68 3.48
N SER A 26 7.41 -15.56 2.15
CA SER A 26 8.59 -15.53 1.27
C SER A 26 9.23 -14.14 1.37
N LEU A 27 10.23 -13.99 2.24
CA LEU A 27 10.80 -12.72 2.66
C LEU A 27 11.96 -12.27 1.75
N PHE A 28 11.87 -11.04 1.25
CA PHE A 28 12.87 -10.38 0.40
C PHE A 28 13.17 -8.98 0.93
N PHE A 29 14.45 -8.60 0.95
CA PHE A 29 14.88 -7.26 1.36
C PHE A 29 15.35 -6.43 0.17
N VAL A 30 14.94 -5.17 0.18
CA VAL A 30 15.45 -4.10 -0.68
C VAL A 30 15.97 -2.99 0.22
N VAL A 31 17.27 -2.76 0.23
CA VAL A 31 17.88 -1.71 1.06
C VAL A 31 18.47 -0.65 0.16
N ASN A 32 18.01 0.58 0.28
CA ASN A 32 18.44 1.71 -0.55
C ASN A 32 18.40 1.38 -2.06
N ASP A 33 17.27 0.86 -2.56
CA ASP A 33 17.04 0.42 -3.96
C ASP A 33 17.79 -0.85 -4.40
N ILE A 34 18.51 -1.49 -3.52
CA ILE A 34 19.30 -2.66 -3.86
C ILE A 34 18.55 -3.91 -3.37
N PRO A 35 18.04 -4.76 -4.27
CA PRO A 35 17.56 -6.08 -3.88
C PRO A 35 18.71 -6.94 -3.35
N TYR A 36 18.52 -7.55 -2.19
CA TYR A 36 19.50 -8.46 -1.59
C TYR A 36 19.16 -9.90 -1.94
N PRO A 37 20.18 -10.75 -2.17
CA PRO A 37 19.97 -12.18 -2.42
C PRO A 37 19.16 -12.81 -1.29
N ALA A 38 18.05 -13.44 -1.63
CA ALA A 38 17.21 -14.12 -0.65
C ALA A 38 17.80 -15.47 -0.25
N PRO A 39 17.72 -15.85 1.04
CA PRO A 39 18.12 -17.17 1.50
C PRO A 39 17.18 -18.25 0.94
N ASP A 40 17.65 -19.49 0.86
CA ASP A 40 16.90 -20.61 0.31
C ASP A 40 15.56 -20.84 1.00
N CYS A 41 15.47 -20.59 2.31
CA CYS A 41 14.22 -20.72 3.05
C CYS A 41 13.11 -19.77 2.57
N SER A 42 13.44 -18.57 2.07
CA SER A 42 12.47 -17.65 1.48
C SER A 42 11.96 -18.15 0.13
N ARG A 43 12.84 -18.78 -0.66
CA ARG A 43 12.50 -19.34 -1.97
C ARG A 43 11.74 -20.66 -1.87
N ALA A 44 12.02 -21.45 -0.82
CA ALA A 44 11.38 -22.76 -0.60
C ALA A 44 9.85 -22.70 -0.42
N LEU A 45 9.30 -21.53 -0.10
CA LEU A 45 7.86 -21.32 0.03
C LEU A 45 7.17 -21.01 -1.30
N LEU A 46 7.95 -20.72 -2.35
CA LEU A 46 7.39 -20.42 -3.66
C LEU A 46 6.97 -21.72 -4.37
N PRO A 47 5.79 -21.76 -5.00
CA PRO A 47 5.37 -22.90 -5.81
C PRO A 47 6.23 -22.99 -7.09
N GLU A 48 6.22 -24.16 -7.71
CA GLU A 48 6.94 -24.41 -8.95
C GLU A 48 6.56 -23.39 -10.04
N GLY A 49 7.56 -22.87 -10.73
CA GLY A 49 7.41 -21.88 -11.80
C GLY A 49 7.16 -20.44 -11.31
N ALA A 50 6.88 -20.20 -10.03
CA ALA A 50 6.79 -18.84 -9.52
C ALA A 50 8.19 -18.20 -9.42
N ILE A 51 8.30 -16.95 -9.87
CA ILE A 51 9.57 -16.22 -9.91
C ILE A 51 9.48 -15.03 -8.96
N VAL A 52 10.45 -14.92 -8.05
CA VAL A 52 10.67 -13.71 -7.26
C VAL A 52 12.17 -13.42 -7.26
N CYS A 53 12.54 -12.35 -7.95
CA CYS A 53 13.94 -11.96 -8.14
C CYS A 53 14.07 -10.46 -8.33
N SER A 54 15.30 -9.96 -8.53
CA SER A 54 15.49 -8.58 -8.96
C SER A 54 15.05 -8.36 -10.41
N LEU A 55 14.67 -7.13 -10.76
CA LEU A 55 14.36 -6.78 -12.16
C LEU A 55 15.58 -6.96 -13.07
N ALA A 56 16.79 -6.71 -12.56
CA ALA A 56 18.01 -6.95 -13.31
C ALA A 56 18.17 -8.44 -13.65
N GLN A 57 18.00 -9.34 -12.68
CA GLN A 57 18.02 -10.78 -12.90
C GLN A 57 16.90 -11.22 -13.86
N ALA A 58 15.69 -10.69 -13.68
CA ALA A 58 14.58 -10.99 -14.60
C ALA A 58 14.88 -10.55 -16.04
N GLY A 59 15.62 -9.44 -16.22
CA GLY A 59 16.04 -8.97 -17.54
C GLY A 59 17.04 -9.89 -18.24
N GLU A 60 17.83 -10.63 -17.48
CA GLU A 60 18.78 -11.61 -18.00
C GLU A 60 18.13 -12.99 -18.26
N GLU A 61 17.28 -13.45 -17.35
CA GLU A 61 16.72 -14.80 -17.35
C GLU A 61 15.34 -14.89 -18.05
N HIS A 62 14.55 -13.80 -18.03
CA HIS A 62 13.16 -13.74 -18.53
C HIS A 62 12.86 -12.45 -19.29
N PRO A 63 13.68 -12.05 -20.28
CA PRO A 63 13.53 -10.77 -20.98
C PRO A 63 12.17 -10.59 -21.64
N GLU A 64 11.57 -11.67 -22.11
CA GLU A 64 10.25 -11.68 -22.76
C GLU A 64 9.13 -11.24 -21.80
N LEU A 65 9.21 -11.59 -20.52
CA LEU A 65 8.23 -11.18 -19.52
C LEU A 65 8.38 -9.67 -19.21
N LEU A 66 9.60 -9.18 -19.10
CA LEU A 66 9.81 -7.75 -18.89
C LEU A 66 9.40 -6.93 -20.10
N GLU A 67 9.68 -7.38 -21.33
CA GLU A 67 9.25 -6.70 -22.54
C GLU A 67 7.72 -6.61 -22.62
N LYS A 68 7.01 -7.64 -22.16
CA LYS A 68 5.54 -7.70 -22.16
C LYS A 68 4.93 -6.76 -21.12
N TYR A 69 5.49 -6.68 -19.92
CA TYR A 69 4.81 -6.07 -18.78
C TYR A 69 5.49 -4.82 -18.20
N TYR A 70 6.83 -4.76 -18.18
CA TYR A 70 7.54 -3.67 -17.51
C TYR A 70 7.23 -2.30 -18.13
N ASN A 71 6.90 -1.34 -17.27
CA ASN A 71 6.55 0.04 -17.64
C ASN A 71 5.32 0.14 -18.58
N ARG A 72 4.47 -0.88 -18.64
CA ARG A 72 3.27 -0.86 -19.49
C ARG A 72 2.09 -0.19 -18.82
N ALA A 73 1.83 -0.49 -17.58
CA ALA A 73 0.77 0.17 -16.82
C ALA A 73 1.12 1.64 -16.53
N ALA A 74 2.35 1.93 -16.14
CA ALA A 74 2.83 3.28 -15.85
C ALA A 74 2.94 4.17 -17.09
N SER A 75 3.22 3.63 -18.29
CA SER A 75 3.30 4.39 -19.55
C SER A 75 1.95 4.61 -20.22
N ASN A 76 0.94 3.79 -19.90
CA ASN A 76 -0.42 3.93 -20.42
C ASN A 76 -1.19 5.11 -19.86
N ASP A 77 -0.56 5.93 -19.04
CA ASP A 77 -1.09 7.21 -18.54
C ASP A 77 -1.21 8.26 -19.66
N ARG A 78 -1.72 7.81 -20.84
CA ARG A 78 -1.90 8.63 -22.04
C ARG A 78 -3.18 9.46 -22.01
N ASP A 79 -4.00 9.28 -21.00
CA ASP A 79 -5.24 10.01 -20.90
C ASP A 79 -4.99 11.36 -20.20
N PHE A 80 -5.25 12.44 -20.92
CA PHE A 80 -5.19 13.81 -20.42
C PHE A 80 -5.99 14.05 -19.13
N ARG A 81 -6.81 13.09 -18.72
CA ARG A 81 -7.64 13.15 -17.52
C ARG A 81 -6.86 12.97 -16.24
N THR A 82 -5.75 12.26 -16.28
CA THR A 82 -4.92 12.00 -15.11
C THR A 82 -3.59 12.77 -15.13
N GLY A 83 -3.11 13.17 -16.30
CA GLY A 83 -1.80 13.78 -16.52
C GLY A 83 -0.66 12.83 -16.20
N HIS A 84 0.48 13.03 -16.79
CA HIS A 84 1.69 12.30 -16.40
C HIS A 84 2.11 12.73 -15.00
N ASP A 85 2.19 11.80 -14.06
CA ASP A 85 2.79 12.07 -12.76
C ASP A 85 4.31 12.25 -12.95
N GLY A 86 4.78 13.48 -12.73
CA GLY A 86 6.20 13.82 -12.84
C GLY A 86 7.10 12.97 -11.95
N VAL A 87 6.58 12.47 -10.82
CA VAL A 87 7.33 11.57 -9.93
C VAL A 87 7.45 10.17 -10.52
N THR A 88 6.41 9.65 -11.16
CA THR A 88 6.48 8.39 -11.91
C THR A 88 7.47 8.46 -13.06
N LEU A 89 7.49 9.57 -13.82
CA LEU A 89 8.47 9.79 -14.89
C LEU A 89 9.89 9.84 -14.32
N LEU A 90 10.11 10.58 -13.23
CA LEU A 90 11.40 10.63 -12.55
C LEU A 90 11.85 9.25 -12.07
N ASN A 91 10.93 8.47 -11.48
CA ASN A 91 11.19 7.08 -11.08
C ASN A 91 11.62 6.23 -12.28
N THR A 92 10.88 6.30 -13.39
CA THR A 92 11.18 5.53 -14.62
C THR A 92 12.55 5.89 -15.19
N MET A 93 12.95 7.17 -15.13
CA MET A 93 14.25 7.61 -15.61
C MET A 93 15.44 7.19 -14.73
N LEU A 94 15.22 7.06 -13.42
CA LEU A 94 16.27 6.87 -12.44
C LEU A 94 16.34 5.45 -11.86
N ALA A 95 15.30 4.62 -12.05
CA ALA A 95 15.27 3.25 -11.57
C ALA A 95 16.42 2.44 -12.20
N GLN A 96 17.23 1.82 -11.34
CA GLN A 96 18.37 1.00 -11.76
C GLN A 96 18.11 -0.49 -11.55
N ASP A 97 17.19 -0.82 -10.65
CA ASP A 97 16.79 -2.17 -10.32
C ASP A 97 15.42 -2.13 -9.58
N GLY A 98 14.94 -3.27 -9.12
CA GLY A 98 13.70 -3.42 -8.39
C GLY A 98 13.38 -4.88 -8.13
N MET A 99 12.11 -5.16 -7.81
CA MET A 99 11.64 -6.52 -7.56
C MET A 99 10.67 -6.97 -8.66
N PHE A 100 10.79 -8.20 -9.07
CA PHE A 100 9.88 -8.89 -9.98
C PHE A 100 9.22 -10.06 -9.28
N VAL A 101 7.89 -10.12 -9.35
CA VAL A 101 7.05 -11.21 -8.84
C VAL A 101 6.20 -11.72 -9.99
N TYR A 102 6.39 -12.97 -10.38
CA TYR A 102 5.63 -13.61 -11.44
C TYR A 102 4.98 -14.90 -10.95
N LEU A 103 3.69 -15.01 -11.17
CA LEU A 103 2.88 -16.18 -10.84
C LEU A 103 2.35 -16.79 -12.13
N PRO A 104 2.83 -17.98 -12.54
CA PRO A 104 2.33 -18.69 -13.71
C PRO A 104 0.83 -18.99 -13.61
N ALA A 105 0.23 -19.28 -14.75
CA ALA A 105 -1.20 -19.62 -14.83
C ALA A 105 -1.60 -20.73 -13.86
N GLY A 106 -2.72 -20.53 -13.15
CA GLY A 106 -3.27 -21.45 -12.16
C GLY A 106 -2.51 -21.56 -10.84
N THR A 107 -1.38 -20.88 -10.70
CA THR A 107 -0.56 -20.91 -9.49
C THR A 107 -1.29 -20.29 -8.29
N LYS A 108 -1.14 -20.89 -7.12
CA LYS A 108 -1.66 -20.35 -5.86
C LYS A 108 -0.55 -20.24 -4.83
N LEU A 109 -0.21 -19.04 -4.43
CA LEU A 109 0.70 -18.83 -3.30
C LEU A 109 0.07 -19.30 -2.00
N LYS A 110 0.80 -20.12 -1.26
CA LYS A 110 0.39 -20.56 0.09
C LYS A 110 0.82 -19.57 1.17
N ALA A 111 1.86 -18.81 0.89
CA ALA A 111 2.42 -17.79 1.77
C ALA A 111 2.58 -16.48 0.98
N PRO A 112 2.37 -15.31 1.58
CA PRO A 112 2.60 -14.04 0.91
C PRO A 112 4.07 -13.86 0.53
N VAL A 113 4.32 -13.21 -0.60
CA VAL A 113 5.64 -12.63 -0.91
C VAL A 113 5.77 -11.33 -0.13
N GLN A 114 6.73 -11.26 0.78
CA GLN A 114 6.99 -10.08 1.59
C GLN A 114 8.24 -9.36 1.09
N ILE A 115 8.07 -8.13 0.64
CA ILE A 115 9.14 -7.24 0.20
C ILE A 115 9.32 -6.15 1.26
N VAL A 116 10.44 -6.21 1.96
CA VAL A 116 10.79 -5.25 3.02
C VAL A 116 11.76 -4.23 2.45
N ASN A 117 11.27 -3.02 2.29
CA ASN A 117 12.06 -1.89 1.84
C ASN A 117 12.61 -1.13 3.05
N VAL A 118 13.91 -0.93 3.09
CA VAL A 118 14.59 -0.19 4.17
C VAL A 118 15.38 0.96 3.57
N ALA A 119 15.10 2.19 4.00
CA ALA A 119 15.96 3.32 3.76
C ALA A 119 16.94 3.46 4.94
N SER A 120 18.23 3.20 4.70
CA SER A 120 19.27 3.24 5.73
C SER A 120 20.55 3.87 5.16
N ALA A 121 20.88 5.07 5.59
CA ALA A 121 22.07 5.80 5.15
C ALA A 121 22.58 6.71 6.27
N ARG A 122 23.86 7.13 6.13
CA ARG A 122 24.49 8.12 7.03
C ARG A 122 24.49 9.54 6.44
N ILE A 123 23.87 9.73 5.31
CA ILE A 123 23.75 10.99 4.58
C ILE A 123 22.34 11.11 4.02
N ASP A 124 21.90 12.33 3.70
CA ASP A 124 20.65 12.55 2.98
C ASP A 124 20.67 11.78 1.65
N MET A 125 19.58 11.08 1.34
CA MET A 125 19.53 10.18 0.19
C MET A 125 18.24 10.26 -0.59
N MET A 126 18.28 9.82 -1.84
CA MET A 126 17.12 9.50 -2.65
C MET A 126 17.09 7.99 -2.94
N SER A 127 15.95 7.38 -2.75
CA SER A 127 15.67 5.97 -3.05
C SER A 127 14.66 5.88 -4.18
N VAL A 128 14.97 5.07 -5.21
CA VAL A 128 14.14 4.90 -6.41
C VAL A 128 13.76 3.43 -6.54
N ARG A 129 12.53 3.09 -6.17
CA ARG A 129 12.08 1.70 -6.06
C ARG A 129 11.12 1.35 -7.18
N ARG A 130 11.30 0.15 -7.74
CA ARG A 130 10.42 -0.41 -8.75
C ARG A 130 9.98 -1.81 -8.35
N VAL A 131 8.69 -2.12 -8.53
CA VAL A 131 8.14 -3.45 -8.32
C VAL A 131 7.23 -3.80 -9.49
N LEU A 132 7.39 -4.99 -10.04
CA LEU A 132 6.51 -5.54 -11.06
C LEU A 132 5.90 -6.83 -10.54
N VAL A 133 4.57 -6.89 -10.49
CA VAL A 133 3.79 -8.07 -10.07
C VAL A 133 2.95 -8.52 -11.25
N VAL A 134 3.11 -9.76 -11.67
CA VAL A 134 2.35 -10.37 -12.75
C VAL A 134 1.70 -11.64 -12.26
N ALA A 135 0.40 -11.73 -12.34
CA ALA A 135 -0.38 -12.93 -12.08
C ALA A 135 -1.08 -13.37 -13.39
N GLU A 136 -0.60 -14.46 -13.95
CA GLU A 136 -1.18 -15.04 -15.17
C GLU A 136 -2.56 -15.64 -14.89
N GLU A 137 -3.23 -16.14 -15.94
CA GLU A 137 -4.61 -16.64 -15.89
C GLU A 137 -4.88 -17.57 -14.69
N GLY A 138 -5.86 -17.19 -13.85
CA GLY A 138 -6.29 -17.96 -12.70
C GLY A 138 -5.27 -18.04 -11.55
N ALA A 139 -4.14 -17.34 -11.65
CA ALA A 139 -3.16 -17.30 -10.58
C ALA A 139 -3.68 -16.50 -9.38
N LYS A 140 -3.30 -16.91 -8.18
CA LYS A 140 -3.71 -16.26 -6.93
C LYS A 140 -2.53 -16.07 -5.99
N GLY A 141 -2.39 -14.85 -5.44
CA GLY A 141 -1.32 -14.58 -4.51
C GLY A 141 -1.47 -13.26 -3.75
N ALA A 142 -0.65 -13.13 -2.72
CA ALA A 142 -0.56 -11.91 -1.93
C ALA A 142 0.89 -11.39 -1.90
N VAL A 143 1.02 -10.07 -1.97
CA VAL A 143 2.30 -9.35 -1.85
C VAL A 143 2.18 -8.36 -0.71
N LEU A 144 3.07 -8.46 0.27
CA LEU A 144 3.17 -7.55 1.40
C LEU A 144 4.36 -6.61 1.19
N LEU A 145 4.09 -5.33 1.04
CA LEU A 145 5.07 -4.26 0.91
C LEU A 145 5.24 -3.57 2.26
N CYS A 146 6.41 -3.68 2.87
CA CYS A 146 6.74 -3.00 4.12
C CYS A 146 7.76 -1.91 3.84
N ASP A 147 7.46 -0.68 4.24
CA ASP A 147 8.36 0.46 4.07
C ASP A 147 8.88 0.93 5.43
N HIS A 148 10.20 0.86 5.62
CA HIS A 148 10.88 1.30 6.82
C HIS A 148 11.96 2.33 6.49
N ALA A 149 12.26 3.20 7.45
CA ALA A 149 13.40 4.12 7.37
C ALA A 149 14.14 4.14 8.70
N GLU A 150 15.47 4.18 8.63
CA GLU A 150 16.34 4.23 9.81
C GLU A 150 17.25 5.46 9.76
N GLY A 151 17.62 5.93 10.98
CA GLY A 151 18.58 7.02 11.15
C GLY A 151 17.91 8.40 11.20
N GLU A 152 18.77 9.43 11.26
CA GLU A 152 18.39 10.84 11.43
C GLU A 152 18.57 11.66 10.15
N GLN A 153 18.79 10.99 9.02
CA GLN A 153 19.00 11.62 7.72
C GLN A 153 17.68 11.77 6.97
N ARG A 154 17.57 12.84 6.19
CA ARG A 154 16.43 13.02 5.30
C ARG A 154 16.51 12.02 4.15
N SER A 155 15.38 11.42 3.83
CA SER A 155 15.28 10.55 2.68
C SER A 155 14.07 10.91 1.81
N LEU A 156 14.30 10.90 0.50
CA LEU A 156 13.25 10.98 -0.51
C LEU A 156 13.11 9.61 -1.16
N THR A 157 11.96 8.99 -1.00
CA THR A 157 11.64 7.71 -1.64
C THR A 157 10.63 7.92 -2.76
N THR A 158 10.95 7.45 -3.97
CA THR A 158 9.96 7.28 -5.04
C THR A 158 9.77 5.80 -5.30
N GLN A 159 8.53 5.34 -5.35
CA GLN A 159 8.17 3.96 -5.60
C GLN A 159 7.13 3.87 -6.70
N VAL A 160 7.35 2.98 -7.66
CA VAL A 160 6.34 2.61 -8.65
C VAL A 160 6.15 1.11 -8.62
N VAL A 161 4.91 0.69 -8.44
CA VAL A 161 4.47 -0.70 -8.47
C VAL A 161 3.53 -0.87 -9.65
N GLU A 162 3.80 -1.86 -10.49
CA GLU A 162 2.90 -2.26 -11.58
C GLU A 162 2.34 -3.64 -11.26
N VAL A 163 1.02 -3.78 -11.33
CA VAL A 163 0.31 -5.02 -11.06
C VAL A 163 -0.50 -5.40 -12.29
N PHE A 164 -0.27 -6.58 -12.81
CA PHE A 164 -1.05 -7.16 -13.90
C PHE A 164 -1.77 -8.40 -13.37
N ALA A 165 -3.10 -8.36 -13.39
CA ALA A 165 -3.95 -9.49 -13.08
C ALA A 165 -4.64 -9.94 -14.36
N GLU A 166 -4.15 -11.06 -14.93
CA GLU A 166 -4.71 -11.66 -16.13
C GLU A 166 -6.06 -12.34 -15.83
N ARG A 167 -6.71 -12.90 -16.82
CA ARG A 167 -8.06 -13.47 -16.72
C ARG A 167 -8.23 -14.36 -15.46
N ASN A 168 -9.25 -14.04 -14.64
CA ASN A 168 -9.57 -14.74 -13.39
C ASN A 168 -8.43 -14.79 -12.35
N ALA A 169 -7.37 -14.00 -12.52
CA ALA A 169 -6.31 -13.90 -11.52
C ALA A 169 -6.76 -13.08 -10.30
N GLU A 170 -6.16 -13.36 -9.15
CA GLU A 170 -6.43 -12.66 -7.89
C GLU A 170 -5.12 -12.25 -7.21
N VAL A 171 -4.96 -10.96 -7.00
CA VAL A 171 -3.76 -10.37 -6.37
C VAL A 171 -4.17 -9.49 -5.21
N ASN A 172 -3.69 -9.81 -4.01
CA ASN A 172 -3.87 -8.98 -2.82
C ASN A 172 -2.56 -8.24 -2.52
N ILE A 173 -2.61 -6.91 -2.48
CA ILE A 173 -1.47 -6.05 -2.15
C ILE A 173 -1.71 -5.47 -0.76
N TYR A 174 -0.86 -5.82 0.20
CA TYR A 174 -0.83 -5.21 1.52
C TYR A 174 0.35 -4.24 1.60
N SER A 175 0.12 -3.02 2.07
CA SER A 175 1.16 -1.99 2.20
C SER A 175 1.20 -1.44 3.62
N VAL A 176 2.35 -1.50 4.25
CA VAL A 176 2.56 -1.00 5.61
C VAL A 176 3.68 0.03 5.59
N GLU A 177 3.38 1.26 5.98
CA GLU A 177 4.36 2.34 6.09
C GLU A 177 4.69 2.64 7.55
N GLU A 178 5.93 2.39 7.91
CA GLU A 178 6.54 2.69 9.21
C GLU A 178 7.88 3.38 8.97
N THR A 179 7.84 4.66 8.60
CA THR A 179 9.02 5.47 8.29
C THR A 179 9.22 6.57 9.33
N THR A 180 10.23 7.41 9.19
CA THR A 180 10.52 8.51 10.13
C THR A 180 9.91 9.84 9.67
N ALA A 181 9.85 10.81 10.58
CA ALA A 181 9.41 12.17 10.27
C ALA A 181 10.29 12.88 9.21
N LEU A 182 11.49 12.38 8.97
CA LEU A 182 12.44 12.92 7.97
C LEU A 182 12.31 12.26 6.59
N ASN A 183 11.39 11.29 6.46
CA ASN A 183 11.13 10.64 5.19
C ASN A 183 10.06 11.37 4.39
N THR A 184 10.34 11.62 3.11
CA THR A 184 9.36 12.02 2.11
C THR A 184 9.19 10.87 1.13
N ARG A 185 7.98 10.33 1.03
CA ARG A 185 7.66 9.18 0.20
C ARG A 185 6.60 9.52 -0.83
N TYR A 186 6.88 9.17 -2.08
CA TYR A 186 5.92 9.15 -3.18
C TYR A 186 5.79 7.73 -3.69
N SER A 187 4.61 7.15 -3.56
CA SER A 187 4.32 5.79 -4.03
C SER A 187 3.18 5.83 -5.04
N THR A 188 3.39 5.24 -6.21
CA THR A 188 2.35 5.07 -7.21
C THR A 188 2.19 3.58 -7.52
N ILE A 189 0.96 3.07 -7.44
CA ILE A 189 0.60 1.71 -7.82
C ILE A 189 -0.33 1.80 -9.03
N TYR A 190 0.03 1.11 -10.10
CA TYR A 190 -0.79 0.92 -11.28
C TYR A 190 -1.27 -0.52 -11.33
N ALA A 191 -2.56 -0.76 -11.45
CA ALA A 191 -3.13 -2.08 -11.59
C ALA A 191 -3.94 -2.19 -12.90
N GLU A 192 -3.59 -3.18 -13.72
CA GLU A 192 -4.32 -3.53 -14.95
C GLU A 192 -5.03 -4.87 -14.73
N GLN A 193 -6.34 -4.88 -14.93
CA GLN A 193 -7.19 -6.02 -14.64
C GLN A 193 -7.90 -6.55 -15.87
N ALA A 194 -7.65 -7.82 -16.23
CA ALA A 194 -8.34 -8.54 -17.27
C ALA A 194 -9.69 -9.10 -16.80
N GLU A 195 -10.39 -9.82 -17.66
CA GLU A 195 -11.72 -10.39 -17.42
C GLU A 195 -11.77 -11.25 -16.15
N GLY A 196 -12.76 -11.00 -15.30
CA GLY A 196 -13.03 -11.72 -14.06
C GLY A 196 -11.93 -11.65 -13.02
N SER A 197 -10.89 -10.85 -13.23
CA SER A 197 -9.77 -10.73 -12.31
C SER A 197 -10.14 -9.89 -11.06
N ARG A 198 -9.35 -10.07 -10.00
CA ARG A 198 -9.47 -9.30 -8.77
C ARG A 198 -8.12 -8.74 -8.34
N VAL A 199 -8.07 -7.45 -8.04
CA VAL A 199 -6.93 -6.81 -7.36
C VAL A 199 -7.45 -6.08 -6.14
N ASN A 200 -6.97 -6.47 -4.97
CA ASN A 200 -7.29 -5.82 -3.71
C ASN A 200 -6.06 -5.09 -3.15
N TYR A 201 -6.29 -3.98 -2.48
CA TYR A 201 -5.26 -3.18 -1.83
C TYR A 201 -5.68 -2.81 -0.42
N ASP A 202 -4.84 -3.14 0.55
CA ASP A 202 -4.97 -2.74 1.94
C ASP A 202 -3.72 -1.97 2.37
N GLY A 203 -3.86 -0.66 2.58
CA GLY A 203 -2.77 0.22 2.97
C GLY A 203 -2.91 0.74 4.39
N VAL A 204 -1.84 0.63 5.19
CA VAL A 204 -1.78 1.17 6.55
C VAL A 204 -0.58 2.09 6.69
N ALA A 205 -0.83 3.39 6.89
CA ALA A 205 0.20 4.37 7.23
C ALA A 205 0.21 4.58 8.75
N LEU A 206 1.24 4.02 9.41
CA LEU A 206 1.41 4.10 10.86
C LEU A 206 2.25 5.31 11.27
N THR A 207 3.39 5.50 10.63
CA THR A 207 4.29 6.65 10.84
C THR A 207 4.93 7.07 9.53
N CYS A 208 5.07 8.37 9.33
CA CYS A 208 5.73 8.95 8.16
C CYS A 208 6.19 10.39 8.45
N GLY A 209 6.88 11.01 7.54
CA GLY A 209 7.04 12.47 7.49
C GLY A 209 5.99 13.07 6.54
N THR A 210 6.29 12.99 5.24
CA THR A 210 5.34 13.32 4.17
C THR A 210 5.17 12.11 3.26
N SER A 211 3.95 11.61 3.14
CA SER A 211 3.62 10.48 2.28
C SER A 211 2.54 10.87 1.28
N ARG A 212 2.81 10.61 -0.01
CA ARG A 212 1.83 10.72 -1.07
C ARG A 212 1.70 9.38 -1.77
N ASN A 213 0.49 8.83 -1.71
CA ASN A 213 0.15 7.55 -2.31
C ASN A 213 -0.82 7.79 -3.48
N ARG A 214 -0.47 7.31 -4.64
CA ARG A 214 -1.35 7.27 -5.80
C ARG A 214 -1.66 5.81 -6.14
N LEU A 215 -2.93 5.54 -6.43
CA LEU A 215 -3.40 4.22 -6.81
C LEU A 215 -4.29 4.36 -8.04
N ASP A 216 -3.83 3.86 -9.19
CA ASP A 216 -4.56 3.88 -10.46
C ASP A 216 -4.93 2.45 -10.84
N VAL A 217 -6.23 2.14 -10.79
CA VAL A 217 -6.75 0.79 -11.07
C VAL A 217 -7.63 0.84 -12.32
N ARG A 218 -7.32 0.02 -13.30
CA ARG A 218 -8.02 -0.07 -14.57
C ARG A 218 -8.69 -1.42 -14.75
N LEU A 219 -10.01 -1.43 -14.69
CA LEU A 219 -10.87 -2.60 -14.87
C LEU A 219 -11.16 -2.75 -16.38
N ARG A 220 -10.24 -3.40 -17.11
CA ARG A 220 -10.31 -3.52 -18.58
C ARG A 220 -11.14 -4.70 -19.06
N GLY A 221 -11.23 -5.74 -18.25
CA GLY A 221 -12.01 -6.93 -18.60
C GLY A 221 -13.38 -6.94 -17.95
N GLU A 222 -14.36 -7.59 -18.60
CA GLU A 222 -15.71 -7.73 -18.06
C GLU A 222 -15.67 -8.45 -16.72
N GLY A 223 -16.47 -7.98 -15.75
CA GLY A 223 -16.61 -8.58 -14.41
C GLY A 223 -15.38 -8.46 -13.51
N ALA A 224 -14.40 -7.64 -13.86
CA ALA A 224 -13.26 -7.36 -12.99
C ALA A 224 -13.69 -6.66 -11.70
N ARG A 225 -12.99 -6.93 -10.59
CA ARG A 225 -13.34 -6.42 -9.25
C ARG A 225 -12.12 -5.87 -8.54
N THR A 226 -12.33 -4.79 -7.76
CA THR A 226 -11.27 -4.23 -6.92
C THR A 226 -11.83 -3.74 -5.59
N GLU A 227 -11.08 -3.98 -4.51
CA GLU A 227 -11.36 -3.51 -3.17
C GLU A 227 -10.13 -2.75 -2.66
N LEU A 228 -10.33 -1.48 -2.28
CA LEU A 228 -9.24 -0.55 -2.00
C LEU A 228 -9.44 0.07 -0.61
N TYR A 229 -8.70 -0.40 0.37
CA TYR A 229 -8.86 -0.02 1.76
C TYR A 229 -7.62 0.69 2.29
N GLY A 230 -7.81 1.80 3.03
CA GLY A 230 -6.72 2.59 3.56
C GLY A 230 -6.96 3.09 4.97
N ALA A 231 -6.02 2.83 5.88
CA ALA A 231 -5.99 3.36 7.23
C ALA A 231 -4.81 4.31 7.41
N VAL A 232 -5.06 5.53 7.88
CA VAL A 232 -4.04 6.55 8.11
C VAL A 232 -4.12 7.03 9.54
N ILE A 233 -2.98 6.95 10.24
CA ILE A 233 -2.80 7.51 11.58
C ILE A 233 -1.65 8.52 11.51
N ALA A 234 -1.99 9.80 11.65
CA ALA A 234 -0.99 10.87 11.57
C ALA A 234 -1.08 11.80 12.78
N ASP A 235 0.07 12.22 13.30
CA ASP A 235 0.20 13.19 14.37
C ASP A 235 1.34 14.20 14.10
N GLY A 236 1.57 15.10 15.05
CA GLY A 236 2.61 16.12 14.89
C GLY A 236 2.41 16.95 13.64
N GLU A 237 3.41 17.02 12.75
CA GLU A 237 3.37 17.75 11.48
C GLU A 237 3.28 16.82 10.25
N GLN A 238 2.95 15.56 10.46
CA GLN A 238 2.89 14.54 9.41
C GLN A 238 1.85 14.90 8.35
N ARG A 239 2.14 14.51 7.10
CA ARG A 239 1.28 14.75 5.96
C ARG A 239 1.08 13.46 5.17
N VAL A 240 -0.19 13.07 4.98
CA VAL A 240 -0.54 11.90 4.18
C VAL A 240 -1.59 12.29 3.15
N ASP A 241 -1.25 12.12 1.88
CA ASP A 241 -2.10 12.38 0.73
C ASP A 241 -2.34 11.07 -0.04
N ASN A 242 -3.60 10.64 -0.14
CA ASN A 242 -4.01 9.49 -0.96
C ASN A 242 -4.84 9.97 -2.14
N ASN A 243 -4.36 9.67 -3.34
CA ASN A 243 -5.03 9.97 -4.60
C ASN A 243 -5.36 8.66 -5.33
N ILE A 244 -6.64 8.36 -5.46
CA ILE A 244 -7.12 7.09 -5.99
C ILE A 244 -7.91 7.34 -7.28
N LEU A 245 -7.58 6.60 -8.32
CA LEU A 245 -8.35 6.55 -9.56
C LEU A 245 -8.77 5.12 -9.84
N VAL A 246 -10.07 4.91 -9.99
CA VAL A 246 -10.61 3.63 -10.48
C VAL A 246 -11.32 3.88 -11.81
N GLU A 247 -10.86 3.22 -12.85
CA GLU A 247 -11.43 3.29 -14.18
C GLU A 247 -12.19 2.01 -14.52
N HIS A 248 -13.52 2.09 -14.57
CA HIS A 248 -14.39 1.04 -15.09
C HIS A 248 -14.45 1.18 -16.61
N LEU A 249 -13.72 0.33 -17.32
CA LEU A 249 -13.58 0.38 -18.78
C LEU A 249 -14.39 -0.70 -19.49
N SER A 250 -14.93 -1.66 -18.73
CA SER A 250 -15.73 -2.79 -19.24
C SER A 250 -16.98 -3.01 -18.38
N PRO A 251 -18.00 -3.73 -18.90
CA PRO A 251 -19.24 -3.99 -18.19
C PRO A 251 -19.07 -4.87 -16.96
N LYS A 252 -20.06 -4.81 -16.05
CA LYS A 252 -20.20 -5.67 -14.85
C LYS A 252 -19.03 -5.60 -13.87
N CYS A 253 -18.22 -4.54 -13.96
CA CYS A 253 -17.12 -4.33 -13.04
C CYS A 253 -17.60 -3.78 -11.69
N THR A 254 -16.90 -4.14 -10.63
CA THR A 254 -17.22 -3.64 -9.29
C THR A 254 -16.00 -3.06 -8.59
N SER A 255 -16.21 -1.97 -7.83
CA SER A 255 -15.19 -1.41 -6.96
C SER A 255 -15.77 -1.01 -5.61
N ASP A 256 -15.00 -1.24 -4.55
CA ASP A 256 -15.27 -0.77 -3.20
C ASP A 256 -14.06 -0.03 -2.66
N MET A 257 -14.28 1.14 -2.05
CA MET A 257 -13.22 2.00 -1.55
C MET A 257 -13.58 2.52 -0.16
N LEU A 258 -12.73 2.21 0.84
CA LEU A 258 -12.87 2.69 2.20
C LEU A 258 -11.55 3.26 2.73
N TYR A 259 -11.50 4.57 2.96
CA TYR A 259 -10.35 5.24 3.56
C TYR A 259 -10.73 5.91 4.87
N LYS A 260 -10.00 5.61 5.95
CA LYS A 260 -10.21 6.19 7.28
C LYS A 260 -8.95 6.83 7.83
N TYR A 261 -9.10 8.06 8.31
CA TYR A 261 -8.01 8.87 8.82
C TYR A 261 -8.27 9.26 10.27
N VAL A 262 -7.27 9.05 11.12
CA VAL A 262 -7.20 9.62 12.47
C VAL A 262 -6.04 10.60 12.51
N LEU A 263 -6.36 11.88 12.67
CA LEU A 263 -5.44 12.99 12.55
C LEU A 263 -5.34 13.74 13.89
N ASP A 264 -4.12 13.85 14.42
CA ASP A 264 -3.83 14.54 15.68
C ASP A 264 -2.75 15.62 15.51
N GLY A 265 -2.57 16.49 16.50
CA GLY A 265 -1.56 17.55 16.47
C GLY A 265 -1.81 18.57 15.37
N GLN A 266 -0.82 18.80 14.51
CA GLN A 266 -0.88 19.68 13.33
C GLN A 266 -0.83 18.88 12.02
N SER A 267 -1.16 17.60 12.09
CA SER A 267 -1.11 16.71 10.93
C SER A 267 -2.12 17.10 9.86
N ASN A 268 -1.80 16.73 8.61
CA ASN A 268 -2.65 16.98 7.47
C ASN A 268 -2.91 15.66 6.75
N GLY A 269 -4.20 15.33 6.57
CA GLY A 269 -4.65 14.20 5.76
C GLY A 269 -5.41 14.71 4.53
N ALA A 270 -5.08 14.22 3.35
CA ALA A 270 -5.81 14.51 2.12
C ALA A 270 -6.25 13.21 1.44
N PHE A 271 -7.47 13.19 0.98
CA PHE A 271 -8.04 12.11 0.18
C PHE A 271 -8.68 12.68 -1.07
N ALA A 272 -8.26 12.20 -2.23
CA ALA A 272 -8.92 12.46 -3.51
C ALA A 272 -9.21 11.10 -4.15
N GLY A 273 -10.49 10.75 -4.27
CA GLY A 273 -10.93 9.52 -4.90
C GLY A 273 -11.75 9.82 -6.13
N LYS A 274 -11.37 9.30 -7.30
CA LYS A 274 -12.11 9.42 -8.54
C LYS A 274 -12.51 8.05 -9.06
N VAL A 275 -13.81 7.89 -9.32
CA VAL A 275 -14.34 6.75 -10.06
C VAL A 275 -14.75 7.24 -11.44
N TYR A 276 -14.15 6.66 -12.47
CA TYR A 276 -14.49 6.91 -13.86
C TYR A 276 -15.22 5.69 -14.44
N VAL A 277 -16.38 5.91 -15.04
CA VAL A 277 -17.15 4.85 -15.72
C VAL A 277 -17.26 5.21 -17.20
N ALA A 278 -16.60 4.40 -18.05
CA ALA A 278 -16.53 4.63 -19.49
C ALA A 278 -17.89 4.44 -20.17
N PRO A 279 -18.10 5.06 -21.35
CA PRO A 279 -19.24 4.71 -22.22
C PRO A 279 -19.25 3.22 -22.49
N GLY A 280 -20.38 2.55 -22.26
CA GLY A 280 -20.53 1.11 -22.44
C GLY A 280 -20.14 0.24 -21.24
N ALA A 281 -19.52 0.77 -20.19
CA ALA A 281 -19.27 0.04 -18.94
C ALA A 281 -20.56 -0.11 -18.11
N GLN A 282 -21.56 -0.75 -18.70
CA GLN A 282 -22.87 -0.96 -18.09
C GLN A 282 -22.80 -1.97 -16.94
N GLN A 283 -23.77 -1.90 -16.04
CA GLN A 283 -23.86 -2.76 -14.86
C GLN A 283 -22.66 -2.61 -13.92
N THR A 284 -22.02 -1.44 -13.94
CA THR A 284 -21.00 -1.07 -12.98
C THR A 284 -21.62 -0.84 -11.61
N ALA A 285 -21.00 -1.40 -10.56
CA ALA A 285 -21.31 -1.10 -9.17
C ALA A 285 -20.05 -0.54 -8.47
N SER A 286 -20.15 0.65 -7.90
CA SER A 286 -19.03 1.29 -7.21
C SER A 286 -19.50 1.95 -5.92
N GLU A 287 -18.76 1.70 -4.84
CA GLU A 287 -18.91 2.40 -3.57
C GLU A 287 -17.60 3.06 -3.17
N GLN A 288 -17.70 4.32 -2.70
CA GLN A 288 -16.53 5.07 -2.26
C GLN A 288 -16.86 5.77 -0.93
N THR A 289 -16.11 5.42 0.11
CA THR A 289 -16.27 6.02 1.44
C THR A 289 -14.94 6.57 1.94
N ASN A 290 -14.95 7.84 2.38
CA ASN A 290 -13.85 8.43 3.13
C ASN A 290 -14.36 9.01 4.44
N ALA A 291 -13.79 8.58 5.56
CA ALA A 291 -14.15 9.09 6.88
C ALA A 291 -12.92 9.56 7.64
N ASN A 292 -13.02 10.72 8.30
CA ASN A 292 -11.89 11.38 8.93
C ASN A 292 -12.26 11.83 10.34
N ILE A 293 -11.41 11.53 11.31
CA ILE A 293 -11.48 12.05 12.68
C ILE A 293 -10.30 13.01 12.88
N CYS A 294 -10.62 14.29 13.17
CA CYS A 294 -9.65 15.27 13.65
C CYS A 294 -9.70 15.28 15.18
N VAL A 295 -8.66 14.73 15.81
CA VAL A 295 -8.58 14.60 17.29
C VAL A 295 -8.33 15.95 17.92
N THR A 296 -7.48 16.79 17.33
CA THR A 296 -7.16 18.15 17.77
C THR A 296 -7.75 19.19 16.81
N PRO A 297 -8.01 20.43 17.29
CA PRO A 297 -8.50 21.51 16.44
C PRO A 297 -7.50 21.98 15.37
N THR A 298 -6.22 21.64 15.50
CA THR A 298 -5.14 22.01 14.59
C THR A 298 -4.91 20.99 13.49
N ALA A 299 -5.38 19.74 13.65
CA ALA A 299 -5.36 18.73 12.61
C ALA A 299 -6.32 19.10 11.46
N ARG A 300 -5.94 18.76 10.24
CA ARG A 300 -6.70 19.12 9.03
C ARG A 300 -6.95 17.90 8.16
N ALA A 301 -8.19 17.71 7.76
CA ALA A 301 -8.59 16.72 6.77
C ALA A 301 -9.15 17.42 5.52
N PHE A 302 -8.75 16.92 4.35
CA PHE A 302 -9.27 17.33 3.06
C PHE A 302 -9.83 16.10 2.35
N SER A 303 -11.07 16.17 1.90
CA SER A 303 -11.71 15.04 1.24
C SER A 303 -12.41 15.48 -0.04
N GLN A 304 -12.06 14.82 -1.14
CA GLN A 304 -12.60 15.12 -2.46
C GLN A 304 -12.97 13.83 -3.20
N PRO A 305 -14.12 13.23 -2.87
CA PRO A 305 -14.66 12.14 -3.68
C PRO A 305 -15.27 12.67 -4.98
N MET A 306 -15.03 12.00 -6.10
CA MET A 306 -15.47 12.39 -7.44
C MET A 306 -16.04 11.20 -8.20
N LEU A 307 -17.13 11.42 -8.92
CA LEU A 307 -17.71 10.47 -9.88
C LEU A 307 -17.76 11.11 -11.26
N GLU A 308 -17.26 10.39 -12.26
CA GLU A 308 -17.36 10.77 -13.69
C GLU A 308 -17.94 9.58 -14.45
N ILE A 309 -19.23 9.66 -14.77
CA ILE A 309 -20.01 8.51 -15.23
C ILE A 309 -20.58 8.80 -16.62
N TYR A 310 -20.28 7.89 -17.57
CA TYR A 310 -20.73 7.96 -18.96
C TYR A 310 -21.53 6.73 -19.40
N ALA A 311 -22.06 5.94 -18.45
CA ALA A 311 -22.94 4.80 -18.68
C ALA A 311 -24.26 5.00 -17.91
N ASP A 312 -25.36 4.43 -18.40
CA ASP A 312 -26.71 4.67 -17.88
C ASP A 312 -27.12 3.63 -16.82
N ASP A 313 -26.83 2.35 -17.06
CA ASP A 313 -27.18 1.25 -16.14
C ASP A 313 -26.05 1.01 -15.14
N VAL A 314 -25.96 1.86 -14.11
CA VAL A 314 -24.91 1.79 -13.11
C VAL A 314 -25.43 2.09 -11.70
N LYS A 315 -24.71 1.59 -10.69
CA LYS A 315 -24.97 1.90 -9.28
C LYS A 315 -23.67 2.39 -8.65
N CYS A 316 -23.49 3.72 -8.60
CA CYS A 316 -22.29 4.35 -8.07
C CYS A 316 -22.65 5.33 -6.95
N ASN A 317 -22.04 5.14 -5.78
CA ASN A 317 -22.24 5.97 -4.61
C ASN A 317 -20.90 6.49 -4.09
N HIS A 318 -20.92 7.66 -3.47
CA HIS A 318 -19.81 8.16 -2.69
C HIS A 318 -20.26 8.82 -1.39
N GLY A 319 -19.45 8.73 -0.36
CA GLY A 319 -19.67 9.37 0.93
C GLY A 319 -18.36 9.91 1.51
N SER A 320 -18.46 11.06 2.18
CA SER A 320 -17.32 11.63 2.89
C SER A 320 -17.77 12.27 4.19
N THR A 321 -16.99 12.06 5.25
CA THR A 321 -17.21 12.68 6.55
C THR A 321 -15.91 13.21 7.14
N ILE A 322 -15.99 14.39 7.75
CA ILE A 322 -14.92 14.97 8.55
C ILE A 322 -15.54 15.36 9.88
N GLY A 323 -15.07 14.77 10.97
CA GLY A 323 -15.65 14.97 12.29
C GLY A 323 -14.65 14.87 13.42
N LYS A 324 -15.18 14.82 14.62
CA LYS A 324 -14.46 14.55 15.87
C LYS A 324 -14.86 13.20 16.43
N LEU A 325 -14.20 12.75 17.48
CA LEU A 325 -14.66 11.59 18.25
C LEU A 325 -16.08 11.83 18.78
N ASP A 326 -16.88 10.76 18.81
CA ASP A 326 -18.24 10.81 19.33
C ASP A 326 -18.23 11.10 20.82
N GLU A 327 -18.63 12.32 21.19
CA GLU A 327 -18.69 12.78 22.58
C GLU A 327 -19.74 12.00 23.40
N GLY A 328 -20.81 11.52 22.78
CA GLY A 328 -21.82 10.69 23.41
C GLY A 328 -21.27 9.31 23.80
N ALA A 329 -20.56 8.67 22.88
CA ALA A 329 -19.87 7.42 23.13
C ALA A 329 -18.79 7.59 24.20
N LEU A 330 -18.00 8.68 24.11
CA LEU A 330 -16.97 9.02 25.10
C LEU A 330 -17.58 9.22 26.50
N PHE A 331 -18.67 9.98 26.60
CA PHE A 331 -19.39 10.18 27.86
C PHE A 331 -19.90 8.85 28.42
N TYR A 332 -20.54 8.01 27.60
CA TYR A 332 -21.04 6.71 28.03
C TYR A 332 -19.93 5.82 28.59
N MET A 333 -18.77 5.73 27.92
CA MET A 333 -17.63 4.94 28.37
C MET A 333 -17.10 5.42 29.71
N ARG A 334 -17.01 6.75 29.92
CA ARG A 334 -16.60 7.37 31.18
C ARG A 334 -17.56 7.03 32.33
N GLN A 335 -18.87 7.00 32.07
CA GLN A 335 -19.87 6.59 33.07
C GLN A 335 -19.71 5.11 33.49
N ARG A 336 -19.08 4.29 32.67
CA ARG A 336 -18.72 2.90 32.96
C ARG A 336 -17.36 2.73 33.65
N GLY A 337 -16.71 3.82 34.04
CA GLY A 337 -15.44 3.81 34.77
C GLY A 337 -14.20 3.72 33.89
N ILE A 338 -14.33 3.85 32.55
CA ILE A 338 -13.19 3.91 31.65
C ILE A 338 -12.63 5.33 31.69
N SER A 339 -11.31 5.46 31.84
CA SER A 339 -10.68 6.79 31.81
C SER A 339 -10.90 7.46 30.46
N GLU A 340 -10.91 8.80 30.44
CA GLU A 340 -11.11 9.53 29.18
C GLU A 340 -10.01 9.20 28.16
N ALA A 341 -8.76 9.08 28.59
CA ALA A 341 -7.65 8.74 27.73
C ALA A 341 -7.85 7.36 27.07
N GLU A 342 -8.21 6.34 27.86
CA GLU A 342 -8.45 4.99 27.34
C GLU A 342 -9.69 4.93 26.44
N ALA A 343 -10.76 5.64 26.80
CA ALA A 343 -11.96 5.70 25.97
C ALA A 343 -11.69 6.33 24.60
N ARG A 344 -10.86 7.39 24.54
CA ARG A 344 -10.43 8.00 23.28
C ARG A 344 -9.63 7.00 22.42
N LEU A 345 -8.69 6.27 23.00
CA LEU A 345 -7.90 5.25 22.30
C LEU A 345 -8.80 4.13 21.76
N MET A 346 -9.72 3.63 22.57
CA MET A 346 -10.65 2.57 22.14
C MET A 346 -11.54 3.02 20.96
N LEU A 347 -12.05 4.26 20.99
CA LEU A 347 -12.88 4.79 19.90
C LEU A 347 -12.06 4.98 18.60
N GLN A 348 -10.82 5.48 18.71
CA GLN A 348 -9.92 5.63 17.58
C GLN A 348 -9.57 4.25 16.97
N HIS A 349 -9.26 3.27 17.82
CA HIS A 349 -8.96 1.91 17.39
C HIS A 349 -10.16 1.28 16.70
N ALA A 350 -11.36 1.37 17.29
CA ALA A 350 -12.59 0.85 16.71
C ALA A 350 -12.87 1.49 15.34
N PHE A 351 -12.61 2.79 15.18
CA PHE A 351 -12.78 3.50 13.91
C PHE A 351 -11.84 2.99 12.81
N ILE A 352 -10.58 2.76 13.12
CA ILE A 352 -9.59 2.22 12.17
C ILE A 352 -9.85 0.73 11.90
N ASN A 353 -10.34 -0.02 12.89
CA ASN A 353 -10.60 -1.45 12.74
C ASN A 353 -11.62 -1.78 11.65
N ASP A 354 -12.50 -0.85 11.28
CA ASP A 354 -13.37 -1.01 10.12
C ASP A 354 -12.61 -1.23 8.80
N VAL A 355 -11.40 -0.66 8.67
CA VAL A 355 -10.50 -0.93 7.55
C VAL A 355 -9.76 -2.24 7.76
N LEU A 356 -9.17 -2.44 8.94
CA LEU A 356 -8.32 -3.61 9.21
C LEU A 356 -9.06 -4.94 9.04
N ARG A 357 -10.37 -4.99 9.33
CA ARG A 357 -11.18 -6.22 9.19
C ARG A 357 -11.26 -6.76 7.75
N HIS A 358 -10.85 -5.99 6.75
CA HIS A 358 -10.78 -6.41 5.35
C HIS A 358 -9.47 -7.14 5.01
N VAL A 359 -8.50 -7.15 5.92
CA VAL A 359 -7.27 -7.92 5.74
C VAL A 359 -7.58 -9.41 5.93
N ASP A 360 -7.62 -10.16 4.83
CA ASP A 360 -8.02 -11.57 4.80
C ASP A 360 -7.04 -12.52 5.49
N ILE A 361 -5.80 -12.10 5.75
CA ILE A 361 -4.78 -12.90 6.42
C ILE A 361 -4.85 -12.64 7.92
N GLU A 362 -5.44 -13.57 8.68
CA GLU A 362 -5.70 -13.46 10.13
C GLU A 362 -4.47 -12.98 10.92
N HIS A 363 -3.33 -13.61 10.77
CA HIS A 363 -2.10 -13.23 11.48
C HIS A 363 -1.57 -11.85 11.09
N LEU A 364 -1.79 -11.43 9.83
CA LEU A 364 -1.45 -10.08 9.37
C LEU A 364 -2.43 -9.06 9.99
N HIS A 365 -3.72 -9.36 10.00
CA HIS A 365 -4.74 -8.55 10.66
C HIS A 365 -4.37 -8.31 12.14
N ASP A 366 -4.07 -9.37 12.89
CA ASP A 366 -3.70 -9.30 14.31
C ASP A 366 -2.43 -8.46 14.51
N ARG A 367 -1.44 -8.64 13.64
CA ARG A 367 -0.22 -7.84 13.67
C ARG A 367 -0.48 -6.36 13.42
N LEU A 368 -1.29 -6.02 12.40
CA LEU A 368 -1.66 -4.64 12.08
C LEU A 368 -2.48 -4.01 13.21
N SER A 369 -3.45 -4.73 13.77
CA SER A 369 -4.25 -4.28 14.90
C SER A 369 -3.37 -3.96 16.12
N HIS A 370 -2.38 -4.81 16.42
CA HIS A 370 -1.42 -4.58 17.48
C HIS A 370 -0.52 -3.35 17.20
N LEU A 371 -0.03 -3.19 15.98
CA LEU A 371 0.77 -2.01 15.59
C LEU A 371 -0.03 -0.72 15.71
N VAL A 372 -1.29 -0.73 15.33
CA VAL A 372 -2.23 0.40 15.49
C VAL A 372 -2.43 0.74 16.97
N ASP A 373 -2.60 -0.25 17.85
CA ASP A 373 -2.71 -0.01 19.29
C ASP A 373 -1.44 0.62 19.85
N LEU A 374 -0.26 0.08 19.52
CA LEU A 374 1.04 0.67 19.90
C LEU A 374 1.19 2.10 19.38
N ARG A 375 0.74 2.37 18.16
CA ARG A 375 0.79 3.69 17.55
C ARG A 375 -0.07 4.71 18.31
N PHE A 376 -1.30 4.36 18.66
CA PHE A 376 -2.19 5.22 19.43
C PHE A 376 -1.67 5.46 20.86
N ARG A 377 -1.02 4.43 21.46
CA ARG A 377 -0.38 4.56 22.78
C ARG A 377 0.96 5.31 22.75
N LYS A 378 1.44 5.71 21.56
CA LYS A 378 2.77 6.32 21.35
C LYS A 378 3.93 5.41 21.79
N GLU A 379 3.71 4.11 21.76
CA GLU A 379 4.66 3.06 22.11
C GLU A 379 5.31 2.43 20.86
N LEU A 380 4.83 2.76 19.65
CA LEU A 380 5.45 2.34 18.41
C LEU A 380 6.83 3.00 18.29
N GLY A 381 7.88 2.19 18.23
CA GLY A 381 9.26 2.68 18.17
C GLY A 381 9.52 3.48 16.90
N GLN A 382 10.44 4.42 16.97
CA GLN A 382 10.93 5.13 15.80
C GLN A 382 11.87 4.20 15.03
N GLY A 383 11.34 3.52 14.00
CA GLY A 383 12.06 2.54 13.17
C GLY A 383 11.98 1.10 13.68
N CYS A 384 12.50 0.15 12.90
CA CYS A 384 12.48 -1.31 13.17
C CYS A 384 13.05 -1.75 14.54
N HIS A 385 13.64 -0.86 15.32
CA HIS A 385 14.08 -1.12 16.69
C HIS A 385 12.94 -1.31 17.70
N GLY A 386 11.68 -0.98 17.34
CA GLY A 386 10.53 -1.03 18.22
C GLY A 386 9.91 -2.41 18.45
N CYS A 387 10.34 -3.46 17.76
CA CYS A 387 9.87 -4.82 18.02
C CYS A 387 10.51 -5.42 19.28
N LYS A 388 10.39 -4.79 20.44
CA LYS A 388 10.83 -5.37 21.74
C LYS A 388 10.10 -6.69 22.10
N GLY A 389 8.99 -7.01 21.41
CA GLY A 389 8.28 -8.28 21.60
C GLY A 389 8.95 -9.49 20.97
N CYS A 390 9.86 -9.32 20.01
CA CYS A 390 10.57 -10.44 19.34
C CYS A 390 11.94 -10.76 19.95
N ALA A 391 12.40 -10.01 20.94
CA ALA A 391 13.73 -10.19 21.56
C ALA A 391 13.78 -11.24 22.69
N LYS A 392 12.66 -11.91 22.99
CA LYS A 392 12.63 -12.99 24.01
C LYS A 392 11.81 -14.16 23.49
N LYS A 393 12.43 -15.01 22.69
CA LYS A 393 12.37 -16.49 22.75
C LYS A 393 13.41 -17.08 21.83
#